data_7ea6bae40d97ac88f0be697ec6efbd03
#
_entry.id   7ea6bae40d97ac88f0be697ec6efbd03
#
_cell.length_a   1.000
_cell.length_b   1.000
_cell.length_c   1.000
_cell.angle_alpha   90.00
_cell.angle_beta   90.00
_cell.angle_gamma   90.00
#
_symmetry.space_group_name_H-M   'P 1'
#
loop_
_entity.id
_entity.type
_entity.pdbx_description
1 polymer ?
#
loop_
_entity_poly.entity_id
_entity_poly.type
_entity_poly.pdbx_seq_one_letter_code
_entity_poly.pdbx_strand_id
1 'polypeptide(L)'
;MTANQFFVPRIPEDAGRLVLEGEEHRHLARAARVRAGDEIWLFDGSGRRSLARVEKVGKDRTEVAVLRTEADAAAPRTRIVLAQGLMEARKLETVLEKAAELGCSGFIPVTSARSLQASEERTGRKLERWRRIAREAAKQCKARLLTEIHPPRPLADLLRSPGADLRLFLSEHGGRPLKDIVTPGARGAARPPASVLLLVGPKGGWTDGEEAELRAAGFEAVSLGRRVLRAETAAVAGAAMIAHFWNE
;
A
#
# COMPACT_ATOMS: atom_id res chain seq x y z
N MET A 1 -11.66 6.49 24.00
CA MET A 1 -11.70 5.42 22.99
C MET A 1 -11.49 6.05 21.63
N THR A 2 -10.59 5.53 20.82
CA THR A 2 -10.36 6.07 19.47
C THR A 2 -11.53 5.66 18.59
N ALA A 3 -12.25 6.63 18.02
CA ALA A 3 -13.40 6.36 17.16
C ALA A 3 -13.01 5.49 15.96
N ASN A 4 -13.90 4.57 15.56
CA ASN A 4 -13.71 3.70 14.41
C ASN A 4 -13.66 4.52 13.11
N GLN A 5 -12.91 4.05 12.12
CA GLN A 5 -12.76 4.70 10.81
C GLN A 5 -13.46 3.88 9.72
N PHE A 6 -14.23 4.57 8.87
CA PHE A 6 -15.01 3.98 7.78
C PHE A 6 -14.67 4.65 6.45
N PHE A 7 -14.69 3.88 5.38
CA PHE A 7 -14.43 4.39 4.05
C PHE A 7 -15.69 4.91 3.40
N VAL A 8 -15.58 6.06 2.72
CA VAL A 8 -16.60 6.59 1.82
C VAL A 8 -15.97 6.91 0.47
N PRO A 9 -16.67 6.73 -0.66
CA PRO A 9 -16.07 6.96 -1.99
C PRO A 9 -15.58 8.40 -2.19
N ARG A 10 -16.21 9.35 -1.53
CA ARG A 10 -15.89 10.78 -1.58
C ARG A 10 -16.44 11.51 -0.37
N ILE A 11 -15.68 12.44 0.16
CA ILE A 11 -16.14 13.44 1.14
C ILE A 11 -16.30 14.78 0.40
N PRO A 12 -17.52 15.26 0.14
CA PRO A 12 -17.76 16.57 -0.45
C PRO A 12 -17.22 17.69 0.46
N GLU A 13 -16.84 18.83 -0.12
CA GLU A 13 -16.33 19.97 0.65
C GLU A 13 -17.39 20.54 1.60
N ASP A 14 -18.65 20.59 1.15
CA ASP A 14 -19.78 21.12 1.91
C ASP A 14 -20.65 20.00 2.52
N ALA A 15 -20.04 18.84 2.84
CA ALA A 15 -20.79 17.71 3.35
C ALA A 15 -21.39 18.02 4.73
N GLY A 16 -22.68 18.31 4.77
CA GLY A 16 -23.45 18.36 6.02
C GLY A 16 -23.88 16.96 6.49
N ARG A 17 -24.24 16.10 5.54
CA ARG A 17 -24.71 14.72 5.77
C ARG A 17 -24.15 13.76 4.75
N LEU A 18 -23.88 12.53 5.21
CA LEU A 18 -23.44 11.42 4.37
C LEU A 18 -24.26 10.17 4.70
N VAL A 19 -24.29 9.24 3.75
CA VAL A 19 -24.96 7.95 3.92
C VAL A 19 -23.94 6.84 3.66
N LEU A 20 -23.82 5.92 4.60
CA LEU A 20 -23.05 4.70 4.45
C LEU A 20 -23.99 3.55 4.08
N GLU A 21 -23.66 2.84 3.02
CA GLU A 21 -24.44 1.71 2.49
C GLU A 21 -23.54 0.48 2.31
N GLY A 22 -24.14 -0.64 1.91
CA GLY A 22 -23.45 -1.85 1.50
C GLY A 22 -22.53 -2.44 2.57
N GLU A 23 -21.25 -2.64 2.25
CA GLU A 23 -20.27 -3.29 3.13
C GLU A 23 -19.93 -2.41 4.35
N GLU A 24 -19.78 -1.09 4.15
CA GLU A 24 -19.45 -0.17 5.23
C GLU A 24 -20.59 -0.04 6.25
N HIS A 25 -21.85 0.03 5.80
CA HIS A 25 -23.00 -0.03 6.69
C HIS A 25 -23.04 -1.33 7.48
N ARG A 26 -22.85 -2.49 6.82
CA ARG A 26 -22.84 -3.80 7.51
C ARG A 26 -21.72 -3.89 8.55
N HIS A 27 -20.54 -3.39 8.22
CA HIS A 27 -19.41 -3.36 9.15
C HIS A 27 -19.73 -2.46 10.35
N LEU A 28 -20.23 -1.26 10.12
CA LEU A 28 -20.62 -0.31 11.16
C LEU A 28 -21.68 -0.89 12.10
N ALA A 29 -22.78 -1.42 11.53
CA ALA A 29 -23.92 -1.89 12.31
C ALA A 29 -23.65 -3.20 13.07
N ARG A 30 -22.94 -4.16 12.45
CA ARG A 30 -22.78 -5.52 12.97
C ARG A 30 -21.45 -5.75 13.68
N ALA A 31 -20.32 -5.37 13.06
CA ALA A 31 -19.00 -5.63 13.62
C ALA A 31 -18.59 -4.57 14.64
N ALA A 32 -18.69 -3.30 14.30
CA ALA A 32 -18.33 -2.19 15.17
C ALA A 32 -19.42 -1.85 16.19
N ARG A 33 -20.66 -2.32 16.00
CA ARG A 33 -21.82 -2.10 16.89
C ARG A 33 -22.06 -0.63 17.22
N VAL A 34 -21.84 0.24 16.24
CA VAL A 34 -22.03 1.68 16.37
C VAL A 34 -23.53 2.00 16.48
N ARG A 35 -23.87 2.97 17.32
CA ARG A 35 -25.25 3.39 17.61
C ARG A 35 -25.47 4.85 17.22
N ALA A 36 -26.72 5.25 17.13
CA ALA A 36 -27.08 6.66 17.01
C ALA A 36 -26.49 7.46 18.18
N GLY A 37 -25.89 8.61 17.89
CA GLY A 37 -25.16 9.44 18.82
C GLY A 37 -23.64 9.19 18.87
N ASP A 38 -23.17 8.04 18.43
CA ASP A 38 -21.72 7.75 18.39
C ASP A 38 -21.01 8.62 17.36
N GLU A 39 -19.73 8.92 17.64
CA GLU A 39 -18.86 9.61 16.71
C GLU A 39 -17.93 8.63 16.00
N ILE A 40 -17.80 8.81 14.69
CA ILE A 40 -16.97 7.98 13.81
C ILE A 40 -16.12 8.85 12.90
N TRP A 41 -15.00 8.31 12.45
CA TRP A 41 -14.22 8.92 11.39
C TRP A 41 -14.64 8.37 10.02
N LEU A 42 -14.77 9.27 9.05
CA LEU A 42 -14.93 8.95 7.63
C LEU A 42 -13.67 9.37 6.88
N PHE A 43 -13.23 8.58 5.92
CA PHE A 43 -12.13 8.95 5.01
C PHE A 43 -12.44 8.45 3.60
N ASP A 44 -11.89 9.14 2.59
CA ASP A 44 -12.12 8.81 1.18
C ASP A 44 -10.88 8.32 0.44
N GLY A 45 -9.75 8.20 1.16
CA GLY A 45 -8.50 7.74 0.59
C GLY A 45 -7.68 8.79 -0.15
N SER A 46 -8.19 10.01 -0.30
CA SER A 46 -7.47 11.13 -0.92
C SER A 46 -6.55 11.89 0.04
N GLY A 47 -6.65 11.60 1.34
CA GLY A 47 -6.02 12.35 2.43
C GLY A 47 -7.04 13.05 3.32
N ARG A 48 -8.25 13.26 2.83
CA ARG A 48 -9.34 13.91 3.54
C ARG A 48 -10.01 12.97 4.52
N ARG A 49 -10.34 13.47 5.71
CA ARG A 49 -11.19 12.77 6.66
C ARG A 49 -12.14 13.71 7.39
N SER A 50 -13.29 13.17 7.79
CA SER A 50 -14.29 13.92 8.55
C SER A 50 -14.70 13.18 9.81
N LEU A 51 -14.83 13.90 10.92
CA LEU A 51 -15.52 13.41 12.10
C LEU A 51 -17.02 13.56 11.85
N ALA A 52 -17.78 12.50 12.05
CA ALA A 52 -19.20 12.49 11.84
C ALA A 52 -19.92 11.87 13.04
N ARG A 53 -21.13 12.35 13.34
CA ARG A 53 -22.02 11.76 14.32
C ARG A 53 -23.06 10.90 13.63
N VAL A 54 -23.26 9.70 14.12
CA VAL A 54 -24.29 8.79 13.61
C VAL A 54 -25.66 9.31 14.04
N GLU A 55 -26.49 9.68 13.07
CA GLU A 55 -27.86 10.12 13.32
C GLU A 55 -28.81 8.93 13.39
N LYS A 56 -28.68 7.99 12.45
CA LYS A 56 -29.58 6.84 12.36
C LYS A 56 -28.89 5.63 11.78
N VAL A 57 -29.04 4.48 12.43
CA VAL A 57 -28.67 3.17 11.88
C VAL A 57 -29.93 2.47 11.43
N GLY A 58 -30.16 2.41 10.13
CA GLY A 58 -31.29 1.73 9.51
C GLY A 58 -31.00 0.25 9.23
N LYS A 59 -31.90 -0.39 8.44
CA LYS A 59 -31.75 -1.78 8.04
C LYS A 59 -30.61 -1.97 7.03
N ASP A 60 -30.51 -1.07 6.04
CA ASP A 60 -29.62 -1.20 4.88
C ASP A 60 -28.68 -0.01 4.71
N ARG A 61 -28.82 1.04 5.51
CA ARG A 61 -28.01 2.25 5.47
C ARG A 61 -27.86 2.90 6.84
N THR A 62 -26.78 3.68 6.98
CA THR A 62 -26.51 4.53 8.15
C THR A 62 -26.38 5.97 7.71
N GLU A 63 -27.13 6.87 8.35
CA GLU A 63 -27.10 8.30 8.10
C GLU A 63 -26.22 8.97 9.16
N VAL A 64 -25.33 9.85 8.72
CA VAL A 64 -24.38 10.54 9.59
C VAL A 64 -24.34 12.02 9.30
N ALA A 65 -24.23 12.84 10.34
CA ALA A 65 -23.98 14.28 10.22
C ALA A 65 -22.47 14.54 10.33
N VAL A 66 -21.89 15.23 9.36
CA VAL A 66 -20.50 15.67 9.41
C VAL A 66 -20.38 16.80 10.42
N LEU A 67 -19.52 16.62 11.42
CA LEU A 67 -19.25 17.62 12.45
C LEU A 67 -18.10 18.54 12.05
N ARG A 68 -17.05 17.97 11.48
CA ARG A 68 -15.90 18.72 10.98
C ARG A 68 -15.13 17.88 9.96
N THR A 69 -14.54 18.54 9.00
CA THR A 69 -13.59 17.96 8.05
C THR A 69 -12.18 18.46 8.40
N GLU A 70 -11.25 17.56 8.49
CA GLU A 70 -9.85 17.92 8.65
C GLU A 70 -9.21 18.14 7.29
N ALA A 71 -8.25 19.05 7.24
CA ALA A 71 -7.44 19.29 6.05
C ALA A 71 -6.81 17.99 5.55
N ASP A 72 -6.52 17.95 4.26
CA ASP A 72 -5.88 16.82 3.64
C ASP A 72 -4.59 16.44 4.38
N ALA A 73 -4.34 15.14 4.49
CA ALA A 73 -3.08 14.68 5.03
C ALA A 73 -1.95 15.20 4.15
N ALA A 74 -0.87 15.63 4.77
CA ALA A 74 0.34 15.95 4.01
C ALA A 74 0.76 14.73 3.18
N ALA A 75 1.14 14.96 1.94
CA ALA A 75 1.72 13.92 1.11
C ALA A 75 2.96 13.35 1.82
N PRO A 76 3.23 12.03 1.72
CA PRO A 76 4.44 11.47 2.30
C PRO A 76 5.67 12.14 1.66
N ARG A 77 6.71 12.35 2.45
CA ARG A 77 7.97 12.95 1.97
C ARG A 77 8.54 12.16 0.80
N THR A 78 8.44 10.83 0.86
CA THR A 78 8.83 9.89 -0.19
C THR A 78 7.65 9.01 -0.56
N ARG A 79 7.24 9.02 -1.82
CA ARG A 79 6.23 8.08 -2.33
C ARG A 79 6.86 6.71 -2.53
N ILE A 80 6.43 5.71 -1.77
CA ILE A 80 6.94 4.34 -1.85
C ILE A 80 5.99 3.52 -2.72
N VAL A 81 6.49 2.98 -3.83
CA VAL A 81 5.79 1.98 -4.64
C VAL A 81 6.47 0.64 -4.44
N LEU A 82 5.72 -0.34 -3.93
CA LEU A 82 6.20 -1.71 -3.79
C LEU A 82 5.75 -2.54 -4.99
N ALA A 83 6.71 -3.02 -5.78
CA ALA A 83 6.46 -3.95 -6.87
C ALA A 83 6.88 -5.37 -6.44
N GLN A 84 5.91 -6.29 -6.41
CA GLN A 84 6.09 -7.63 -5.86
C GLN A 84 5.88 -8.71 -6.91
N GLY A 85 6.88 -9.57 -7.12
CA GLY A 85 6.75 -10.76 -7.94
C GLY A 85 5.56 -11.63 -7.50
N LEU A 86 4.73 -12.07 -8.46
CA LEU A 86 3.55 -12.89 -8.17
C LEU A 86 3.92 -14.18 -7.46
N MET A 87 3.20 -14.46 -6.39
CA MET A 87 3.36 -15.65 -5.54
C MET A 87 1.99 -16.19 -5.12
N GLU A 88 1.93 -17.18 -4.25
CA GLU A 88 0.68 -17.72 -3.73
C GLU A 88 -0.21 -16.59 -3.17
N ALA A 89 -1.52 -16.67 -3.49
CA ALA A 89 -2.46 -15.58 -3.23
C ALA A 89 -2.44 -15.07 -1.77
N ARG A 90 -2.42 -16.00 -0.80
CA ARG A 90 -2.41 -15.64 0.62
C ARG A 90 -1.16 -14.83 1.02
N LYS A 91 0.00 -15.19 0.48
CA LYS A 91 1.25 -14.48 0.76
C LYS A 91 1.29 -13.10 0.11
N LEU A 92 0.84 -13.02 -1.16
CA LEU A 92 0.74 -11.75 -1.87
C LEU A 92 -0.23 -10.79 -1.16
N GLU A 93 -1.37 -11.30 -0.70
CA GLU A 93 -2.36 -10.53 0.06
C GLU A 93 -1.81 -10.04 1.40
N THR A 94 -1.01 -10.85 2.09
CA THR A 94 -0.30 -10.42 3.30
C THR A 94 0.70 -9.30 3.01
N VAL A 95 1.49 -9.41 1.94
CA VAL A 95 2.44 -8.34 1.55
C VAL A 95 1.68 -7.05 1.22
N LEU A 96 0.58 -7.15 0.47
CA LEU A 96 -0.26 -6.00 0.12
C LEU A 96 -0.85 -5.33 1.36
N GLU A 97 -1.40 -6.11 2.28
CA GLU A 97 -1.93 -5.62 3.56
C GLU A 97 -0.85 -4.84 4.33
N LYS A 98 0.34 -5.42 4.48
CA LYS A 98 1.44 -4.76 5.19
C LYS A 98 2.01 -3.55 4.44
N ALA A 99 2.03 -3.59 3.11
CA ALA A 99 2.40 -2.41 2.31
C ALA A 99 1.43 -1.23 2.57
N ALA A 100 0.13 -1.51 2.66
CA ALA A 100 -0.87 -0.50 2.98
C ALA A 100 -0.73 0.04 4.42
N GLU A 101 -0.49 -0.84 5.40
CA GLU A 101 -0.23 -0.45 6.79
C GLU A 101 1.03 0.42 6.95
N LEU A 102 2.07 0.14 6.15
CA LEU A 102 3.32 0.90 6.13
C LEU A 102 3.26 2.19 5.30
N GLY A 103 2.09 2.53 4.76
CA GLY A 103 1.90 3.76 4.01
C GLY A 103 2.52 3.76 2.60
N CYS A 104 2.73 2.59 1.99
CA CYS A 104 3.12 2.54 0.58
C CYS A 104 2.07 3.23 -0.29
N SER A 105 2.50 4.12 -1.16
CA SER A 105 1.62 4.88 -2.05
C SER A 105 1.05 4.01 -3.18
N GLY A 106 1.76 2.94 -3.56
CA GLY A 106 1.33 2.04 -4.62
C GLY A 106 1.82 0.62 -4.42
N PHE A 107 1.07 -0.34 -5.00
CA PHE A 107 1.40 -1.75 -5.03
C PHE A 107 1.21 -2.30 -6.44
N ILE A 108 2.27 -2.91 -7.00
CA ILE A 108 2.29 -3.47 -8.36
C ILE A 108 2.63 -4.95 -8.28
N PRO A 109 1.68 -5.87 -8.55
CA PRO A 109 2.03 -7.27 -8.77
C PRO A 109 2.82 -7.42 -10.08
N VAL A 110 3.90 -8.21 -10.07
CA VAL A 110 4.81 -8.36 -11.23
C VAL A 110 4.85 -9.81 -11.68
N THR A 111 4.73 -10.04 -13.00
CA THR A 111 5.03 -11.34 -13.60
C THR A 111 6.48 -11.36 -14.10
N SER A 112 7.19 -12.42 -13.77
CA SER A 112 8.60 -12.65 -14.09
C SER A 112 8.83 -14.12 -14.39
N ALA A 113 10.03 -14.52 -14.77
CA ALA A 113 10.32 -15.88 -15.20
C ALA A 113 9.96 -16.95 -14.15
N ARG A 114 10.21 -16.67 -12.87
CA ARG A 114 9.98 -17.60 -11.76
C ARG A 114 8.72 -17.25 -10.94
N SER A 115 7.90 -16.33 -11.41
CA SER A 115 6.64 -15.97 -10.73
C SER A 115 5.49 -16.88 -11.14
N LEU A 116 4.42 -16.86 -10.35
CA LEU A 116 3.14 -17.39 -10.79
C LEU A 116 2.60 -16.56 -11.96
N GLN A 117 1.88 -17.21 -12.88
CA GLN A 117 1.28 -16.53 -14.01
C GLN A 117 -0.01 -15.78 -13.60
N ALA A 118 -0.20 -14.61 -14.17
CA ALA A 118 -1.46 -13.89 -14.06
C ALA A 118 -2.49 -14.52 -15.02
N SER A 119 -3.70 -14.78 -14.53
CA SER A 119 -4.83 -15.16 -15.37
C SER A 119 -5.65 -13.93 -15.72
N GLU A 120 -5.74 -13.57 -16.99
CA GLU A 120 -6.47 -12.37 -17.45
C GLU A 120 -7.93 -12.41 -17.05
N GLU A 121 -8.61 -13.54 -17.22
CA GLU A 121 -10.03 -13.73 -16.87
C GLU A 121 -10.35 -13.48 -15.40
N ARG A 122 -9.37 -13.68 -14.51
CA ARG A 122 -9.53 -13.51 -13.05
C ARG A 122 -8.96 -12.21 -12.53
N THR A 123 -8.30 -11.44 -13.37
CA THR A 123 -7.59 -10.21 -12.94
C THR A 123 -8.53 -9.17 -12.34
N GLY A 124 -9.69 -8.94 -12.93
CA GLY A 124 -10.67 -7.98 -12.41
C GLY A 124 -11.16 -8.31 -10.99
N ARG A 125 -11.56 -9.57 -10.76
CA ARG A 125 -12.02 -10.02 -9.43
C ARG A 125 -10.90 -10.00 -8.38
N LYS A 126 -9.67 -10.32 -8.77
CA LYS A 126 -8.50 -10.23 -7.88
C LYS A 126 -8.20 -8.78 -7.52
N LEU A 127 -8.24 -7.88 -8.49
CA LEU A 127 -7.98 -6.45 -8.29
C LEU A 127 -8.98 -5.83 -7.30
N GLU A 128 -10.27 -6.12 -7.45
CA GLU A 128 -11.28 -5.68 -6.49
C GLU A 128 -11.05 -6.24 -5.08
N ARG A 129 -10.68 -7.52 -4.98
CA ARG A 129 -10.31 -8.13 -3.69
C ARG A 129 -9.10 -7.44 -3.06
N TRP A 130 -8.05 -7.17 -3.83
CA TRP A 130 -6.84 -6.49 -3.35
C TRP A 130 -7.13 -5.06 -2.92
N ARG A 131 -7.94 -4.31 -3.68
CA ARG A 131 -8.39 -2.97 -3.27
C ARG A 131 -9.17 -3.00 -1.97
N ARG A 132 -9.98 -4.04 -1.75
CA ARG A 132 -10.68 -4.21 -0.48
C ARG A 132 -9.70 -4.45 0.67
N ILE A 133 -8.70 -5.32 0.50
CA ILE A 133 -7.67 -5.57 1.51
C ILE A 133 -6.94 -4.26 1.86
N ALA A 134 -6.54 -3.46 0.88
CA ALA A 134 -5.90 -2.17 1.11
C ALA A 134 -6.80 -1.20 1.90
N ARG A 135 -8.10 -1.16 1.60
CA ARG A 135 -9.07 -0.35 2.37
C ARG A 135 -9.20 -0.80 3.81
N GLU A 136 -9.32 -2.10 4.04
CA GLU A 136 -9.41 -2.65 5.40
C GLU A 136 -8.14 -2.38 6.21
N ALA A 137 -6.96 -2.54 5.59
CA ALA A 137 -5.69 -2.18 6.21
C ALA A 137 -5.64 -0.69 6.57
N ALA A 138 -6.04 0.20 5.65
CA ALA A 138 -6.10 1.65 5.89
C ALA A 138 -7.05 2.01 7.06
N LYS A 139 -8.21 1.34 7.16
CA LYS A 139 -9.13 1.52 8.30
C LYS A 139 -8.47 1.14 9.62
N GLN A 140 -7.78 0.02 9.64
CA GLN A 140 -7.13 -0.52 10.84
C GLN A 140 -5.96 0.39 11.30
N CYS A 141 -5.07 0.79 10.40
CA CYS A 141 -3.93 1.65 10.74
C CYS A 141 -4.26 3.15 10.76
N LYS A 142 -5.53 3.52 10.50
CA LYS A 142 -6.04 4.91 10.46
C LYS A 142 -5.36 5.79 9.41
N ALA A 143 -4.90 5.19 8.33
CA ALA A 143 -4.39 5.92 7.19
C ALA A 143 -5.50 6.78 6.56
N ARG A 144 -5.12 7.94 6.04
CA ARG A 144 -6.02 8.83 5.28
C ARG A 144 -5.83 8.66 3.77
N LEU A 145 -4.64 8.23 3.35
CA LEU A 145 -4.29 7.94 1.97
C LEU A 145 -4.43 6.44 1.71
N LEU A 146 -5.03 6.08 0.59
CA LEU A 146 -5.11 4.69 0.17
C LEU A 146 -3.91 4.31 -0.70
N THR A 147 -3.40 3.10 -0.48
CA THR A 147 -2.43 2.48 -1.40
C THR A 147 -3.11 2.21 -2.75
N GLU A 148 -2.57 2.75 -3.83
CA GLU A 148 -3.04 2.49 -5.18
C GLU A 148 -2.68 1.06 -5.60
N ILE A 149 -3.68 0.26 -5.96
CA ILE A 149 -3.48 -1.12 -6.38
C ILE A 149 -3.52 -1.20 -7.89
N HIS A 150 -2.39 -1.50 -8.50
CA HIS A 150 -2.25 -1.67 -9.94
C HIS A 150 -2.57 -3.10 -10.39
N PRO A 151 -3.00 -3.28 -11.64
CA PRO A 151 -3.11 -4.62 -12.23
C PRO A 151 -1.71 -5.27 -12.34
N PRO A 152 -1.63 -6.61 -12.41
CA PRO A 152 -0.36 -7.29 -12.67
C PRO A 152 0.31 -6.79 -13.95
N ARG A 153 1.63 -6.59 -13.89
CA ARG A 153 2.45 -6.12 -15.02
C ARG A 153 3.60 -7.08 -15.29
N PRO A 154 3.95 -7.35 -16.55
CA PRO A 154 5.20 -7.99 -16.89
C PRO A 154 6.41 -7.17 -16.40
N LEU A 155 7.47 -7.84 -15.95
CA LEU A 155 8.70 -7.17 -15.55
C LEU A 155 9.24 -6.26 -16.67
N ALA A 156 9.25 -6.74 -17.90
CA ALA A 156 9.68 -5.98 -19.06
C ALA A 156 8.94 -4.65 -19.26
N ASP A 157 7.64 -4.59 -18.92
CA ASP A 157 6.86 -3.35 -19.01
C ASP A 157 7.22 -2.39 -17.88
N LEU A 158 7.51 -2.92 -16.70
CA LEU A 158 7.94 -2.12 -15.57
C LEU A 158 9.30 -1.46 -15.83
N LEU A 159 10.23 -2.19 -16.48
CA LEU A 159 11.55 -1.67 -16.84
C LEU A 159 11.48 -0.51 -17.83
N ARG A 160 10.47 -0.49 -18.72
CA ARG A 160 10.26 0.57 -19.72
C ARG A 160 9.47 1.77 -19.19
N SER A 161 8.81 1.62 -18.05
CA SER A 161 7.98 2.70 -17.51
C SER A 161 8.83 3.87 -17.01
N PRO A 162 8.35 5.13 -17.14
CA PRO A 162 8.99 6.27 -16.49
C PRO A 162 9.09 5.98 -15.00
N GLY A 163 10.30 6.10 -14.47
CA GLY A 163 10.61 5.56 -13.17
C GLY A 163 10.37 6.50 -12.00
N ALA A 164 10.44 5.93 -10.81
CA ALA A 164 10.68 6.67 -9.60
C ALA A 164 12.10 7.28 -9.62
N ASP A 165 12.32 8.31 -8.80
CA ASP A 165 13.63 8.97 -8.66
C ASP A 165 14.72 8.00 -8.19
N LEU A 166 14.32 7.01 -7.39
CA LEU A 166 15.17 5.92 -6.95
C LEU A 166 14.50 4.58 -7.25
N ARG A 167 15.25 3.68 -7.91
CA ARG A 167 14.79 2.35 -8.27
C ARG A 167 15.68 1.31 -7.60
N LEU A 168 15.09 0.49 -6.76
CA LEU A 168 15.78 -0.54 -5.99
C LEU A 168 15.18 -1.91 -6.28
N PHE A 169 16.01 -2.95 -6.32
CA PHE A 169 15.53 -4.32 -6.28
C PHE A 169 16.25 -5.13 -5.23
N LEU A 170 15.52 -5.98 -4.53
CA LEU A 170 16.12 -6.90 -3.56
C LEU A 170 16.74 -8.09 -4.31
N SER A 171 18.04 -8.30 -4.08
CA SER A 171 18.80 -9.40 -4.66
C SER A 171 19.30 -10.34 -3.56
N GLU A 172 19.21 -11.65 -3.83
CA GLU A 172 19.79 -12.70 -2.99
C GLU A 172 21.29 -12.88 -3.27
N HIS A 173 21.77 -12.44 -4.44
CA HIS A 173 23.15 -12.57 -4.89
C HIS A 173 24.06 -11.41 -4.46
N GLY A 174 23.57 -10.59 -3.54
CA GLY A 174 24.28 -9.44 -3.02
C GLY A 174 23.80 -8.12 -3.63
N GLY A 175 24.28 -7.05 -3.04
CA GLY A 175 23.91 -5.70 -3.38
C GLY A 175 24.32 -4.78 -2.25
N ARG A 176 24.16 -3.49 -2.43
CA ARG A 176 24.43 -2.53 -1.38
C ARG A 176 23.45 -2.74 -0.20
N PRO A 177 23.91 -2.76 1.05
CA PRO A 177 23.00 -2.87 2.18
C PRO A 177 21.96 -1.74 2.16
N LEU A 178 20.67 -2.05 2.19
CA LEU A 178 19.59 -1.06 2.15
C LEU A 178 19.74 0.00 3.25
N LYS A 179 20.21 -0.42 4.44
CA LYS A 179 20.51 0.48 5.55
C LYS A 179 21.47 1.63 5.18
N ASP A 180 22.46 1.33 4.32
CA ASP A 180 23.47 2.32 3.92
C ASP A 180 22.92 3.34 2.91
N ILE A 181 21.75 3.07 2.34
CA ILE A 181 21.03 3.98 1.47
C ILE A 181 20.07 4.85 2.29
N VAL A 182 19.31 4.23 3.19
CA VAL A 182 18.17 4.90 3.85
C VAL A 182 18.53 5.61 5.15
N THR A 183 19.60 5.18 5.86
CA THR A 183 19.95 5.78 7.15
C THR A 183 20.56 7.17 6.96
N PRO A 184 19.98 8.24 7.53
CA PRO A 184 20.52 9.58 7.42
C PRO A 184 21.96 9.67 7.96
N GLY A 185 22.84 10.34 7.23
CA GLY A 185 24.24 10.53 7.63
C GLY A 185 25.13 9.30 7.42
N ALA A 186 24.62 8.14 7.00
CA ALA A 186 25.46 7.04 6.60
C ALA A 186 26.30 7.41 5.37
N ARG A 187 27.54 6.87 5.28
CA ARG A 187 28.43 7.12 4.13
C ARG A 187 27.73 6.65 2.84
N GLY A 188 27.44 7.61 1.96
CA GLY A 188 26.72 7.33 0.72
C GLY A 188 25.19 7.21 0.88
N ALA A 189 24.62 7.62 2.02
CA ALA A 189 23.17 7.73 2.16
C ALA A 189 22.59 8.66 1.09
N ALA A 190 21.47 8.25 0.51
CA ALA A 190 20.72 9.12 -0.38
C ALA A 190 19.95 10.16 0.44
N ARG A 191 19.74 11.34 -0.12
CA ARG A 191 18.68 12.22 0.37
C ARG A 191 17.34 11.52 0.12
N PRO A 192 16.33 11.65 1.01
CA PRO A 192 15.01 11.12 0.73
C PRO A 192 14.53 11.60 -0.64
N PRO A 193 14.35 10.70 -1.62
CA PRO A 193 13.85 11.06 -2.95
C PRO A 193 12.34 11.36 -2.87
N ALA A 194 11.79 12.06 -3.84
CA ALA A 194 10.34 12.27 -3.89
C ALA A 194 9.59 10.94 -4.15
N SER A 195 10.24 9.97 -4.80
CA SER A 195 9.65 8.67 -5.06
C SER A 195 10.69 7.54 -5.08
N VAL A 196 10.31 6.36 -4.60
CA VAL A 196 11.08 5.13 -4.69
C VAL A 196 10.22 3.98 -5.20
N LEU A 197 10.77 3.21 -6.11
CA LEU A 197 10.22 1.92 -6.55
C LEU A 197 11.09 0.81 -5.97
N LEU A 198 10.52 0.06 -5.02
CA LEU A 198 11.15 -1.13 -4.46
C LEU A 198 10.59 -2.37 -5.15
N LEU A 199 11.45 -3.10 -5.85
CA LEU A 199 11.11 -4.32 -6.57
C LEU A 199 11.58 -5.54 -5.79
N VAL A 200 10.67 -6.49 -5.56
CA VAL A 200 10.93 -7.72 -4.81
C VAL A 200 10.54 -8.92 -5.67
N GLY A 201 11.46 -9.88 -5.78
CA GLY A 201 11.26 -11.07 -6.58
C GLY A 201 10.15 -11.99 -6.08
N PRO A 202 9.73 -12.96 -6.90
CA PRO A 202 8.85 -14.04 -6.47
C PRO A 202 9.59 -15.01 -5.52
N LYS A 203 8.92 -16.06 -5.08
CA LYS A 203 9.51 -17.09 -4.19
C LYS A 203 10.81 -17.70 -4.73
N GLY A 204 10.95 -17.82 -6.04
CA GLY A 204 12.13 -18.37 -6.69
C GLY A 204 13.24 -17.33 -6.97
N GLY A 205 13.11 -16.08 -6.50
CA GLY A 205 14.03 -14.98 -6.77
C GLY A 205 14.02 -14.54 -8.24
N TRP A 206 14.99 -13.74 -8.59
CA TRP A 206 15.28 -13.32 -9.97
C TRP A 206 16.18 -14.33 -10.68
N THR A 207 16.08 -14.41 -12.00
CA THR A 207 17.11 -15.06 -12.80
C THR A 207 18.30 -14.11 -12.99
N ASP A 208 19.48 -14.66 -13.34
CA ASP A 208 20.67 -13.84 -13.65
C ASP A 208 20.38 -12.86 -14.80
N GLY A 209 19.60 -13.29 -15.80
CA GLY A 209 19.17 -12.45 -16.91
C GLY A 209 18.28 -11.30 -16.45
N GLU A 210 17.31 -11.57 -15.59
CA GLU A 210 16.43 -10.54 -15.02
C GLU A 210 17.20 -9.53 -14.16
N GLU A 211 18.16 -9.99 -13.35
CA GLU A 211 19.02 -9.07 -12.59
C GLU A 211 19.89 -8.21 -13.51
N ALA A 212 20.41 -8.75 -14.60
CA ALA A 212 21.16 -7.99 -15.59
C ALA A 212 20.27 -6.91 -16.28
N GLU A 213 19.06 -7.28 -16.65
CA GLU A 213 18.08 -6.34 -17.22
C GLU A 213 17.67 -5.24 -16.23
N LEU A 214 17.45 -5.58 -14.96
CA LEU A 214 17.16 -4.63 -13.89
C LEU A 214 18.29 -3.60 -13.73
N ARG A 215 19.56 -4.07 -13.69
CA ARG A 215 20.71 -3.17 -13.60
C ARG A 215 20.86 -2.30 -14.84
N ALA A 216 20.66 -2.85 -16.03
CA ALA A 216 20.69 -2.11 -17.29
C ALA A 216 19.58 -1.03 -17.35
N ALA A 217 18.42 -1.31 -16.74
CA ALA A 217 17.32 -0.34 -16.61
C ALA A 217 17.52 0.68 -15.48
N GLY A 218 18.68 0.69 -14.79
CA GLY A 218 19.01 1.67 -13.76
C GLY A 218 18.46 1.35 -12.36
N PHE A 219 18.12 0.09 -12.10
CA PHE A 219 17.81 -0.35 -10.74
C PHE A 219 19.09 -0.67 -9.97
N GLU A 220 19.18 -0.22 -8.73
CA GLU A 220 20.25 -0.57 -7.83
C GLU A 220 19.89 -1.85 -7.07
N ALA A 221 20.80 -2.84 -7.09
CA ALA A 221 20.64 -4.06 -6.29
C ALA A 221 20.90 -3.77 -4.82
N VAL A 222 19.97 -4.17 -3.96
CA VAL A 222 20.08 -3.96 -2.51
C VAL A 222 19.87 -5.25 -1.74
N SER A 223 20.47 -5.32 -0.56
CA SER A 223 20.36 -6.45 0.37
C SER A 223 19.80 -6.02 1.72
N LEU A 224 19.09 -6.92 2.38
CA LEU A 224 18.56 -6.75 3.75
C LEU A 224 19.46 -7.44 4.81
N GLY A 225 20.67 -7.82 4.43
CA GLY A 225 21.64 -8.44 5.31
C GLY A 225 22.10 -9.81 4.82
N ARG A 226 22.73 -10.59 5.72
CA ARG A 226 23.42 -11.85 5.35
C ARG A 226 22.49 -13.06 5.18
N ARG A 227 21.25 -12.96 5.62
CA ARG A 227 20.29 -14.07 5.55
C ARG A 227 19.40 -13.92 4.33
N VAL A 228 19.18 -15.03 3.63
CA VAL A 228 18.12 -15.08 2.62
C VAL A 228 16.78 -15.07 3.32
N LEU A 229 15.97 -14.07 3.01
CA LEU A 229 14.62 -13.92 3.55
C LEU A 229 13.60 -14.49 2.56
N ARG A 230 12.49 -14.97 3.08
CA ARG A 230 11.34 -15.28 2.21
C ARG A 230 10.87 -14.01 1.52
N ALA A 231 10.36 -14.11 0.30
CA ALA A 231 9.95 -12.96 -0.51
C ALA A 231 8.96 -12.04 0.23
N GLU A 232 7.97 -12.62 0.93
CA GLU A 232 7.02 -11.87 1.74
C GLU A 232 7.68 -11.11 2.91
N THR A 233 8.67 -11.73 3.55
CA THR A 233 9.44 -11.10 4.64
C THR A 233 10.32 -9.99 4.11
N ALA A 234 10.99 -10.22 2.98
CA ALA A 234 11.87 -9.26 2.33
C ALA A 234 11.09 -8.00 1.89
N ALA A 235 9.90 -8.19 1.31
CA ALA A 235 9.05 -7.09 0.89
C ALA A 235 8.64 -6.18 2.07
N VAL A 236 8.14 -6.78 3.14
CA VAL A 236 7.71 -6.03 4.33
C VAL A 236 8.89 -5.34 5.01
N ALA A 237 10.01 -6.05 5.20
CA ALA A 237 11.19 -5.48 5.83
C ALA A 237 11.80 -4.32 5.02
N GLY A 238 11.91 -4.48 3.70
CA GLY A 238 12.42 -3.42 2.82
C GLY A 238 11.52 -2.18 2.81
N ALA A 239 10.21 -2.38 2.67
CA ALA A 239 9.24 -1.29 2.72
C ALA A 239 9.25 -0.57 4.08
N ALA A 240 9.31 -1.32 5.19
CA ALA A 240 9.35 -0.77 6.54
C ALA A 240 10.60 0.08 6.79
N MET A 241 11.78 -0.37 6.32
CA MET A 241 13.00 0.41 6.44
C MET A 241 12.90 1.73 5.69
N ILE A 242 12.41 1.71 4.45
CA ILE A 242 12.26 2.93 3.64
C ILE A 242 11.25 3.87 4.30
N ALA A 243 10.09 3.38 4.71
CA ALA A 243 9.05 4.16 5.35
C ALA A 243 9.56 4.82 6.64
N HIS A 244 10.22 4.06 7.51
CA HIS A 244 10.73 4.55 8.78
C HIS A 244 11.77 5.67 8.61
N PHE A 245 12.73 5.51 7.74
CA PHE A 245 13.81 6.50 7.62
C PHE A 245 13.47 7.71 6.77
N TRP A 246 12.47 7.62 5.88
CA TRP A 246 12.17 8.70 4.93
C TRP A 246 10.81 9.37 5.13
N ASN A 247 9.88 8.75 5.83
CA ASN A 247 8.53 9.32 6.04
C ASN A 247 8.19 9.60 7.52
N GLU A 248 9.05 9.20 8.47
CA GLU A 248 8.90 9.51 9.91
C GLU A 248 9.99 10.47 10.45
#